data_0ef49a8b3f676e196fa51c957872a819
#
_entry.id   0ef49a8b3f676e196fa51c957872a819
#
_cell.length_a   1.000
_cell.length_b   1.000
_cell.length_c   1.000
_cell.angle_alpha   90.00
_cell.angle_beta   90.00
_cell.angle_gamma   90.00
#
_symmetry.space_group_name_H-M   'P 1'
#
loop_
_entity.id
_entity.type
_entity.pdbx_description
1 polymer ?
#
loop_
_entity_poly.entity_id
_entity_poly.type
_entity_poly.pdbx_seq_one_letter_code
_entity_poly.pdbx_strand_id
1 'polypeptide(L)'
;MKKIFFLLFLFFTSCNNNSKIDDDIMTIDEMIEFLFDVNLINTSRGFTNISKNNYFLIRDTMLFKKHEIDCLKFVKSNDFYSRNPRLYIKIYEGIDAKTSAIIDSINNIKE
;
A
#
# COMPACT_ATOMS: atom_id res chain seq x y z
N MET A 1 -32.76 -7.71 -36.11
CA MET A 1 -32.40 -6.55 -35.26
C MET A 1 -32.63 -6.82 -33.78
N LYS A 2 -33.64 -7.46 -33.32
CA LYS A 2 -33.87 -7.78 -31.89
C LYS A 2 -32.83 -8.73 -31.29
N LYS A 3 -32.23 -9.63 -32.08
CA LYS A 3 -31.21 -10.59 -31.65
C LYS A 3 -29.83 -9.91 -31.39
N ILE A 4 -29.51 -8.86 -32.09
CA ILE A 4 -28.27 -8.10 -31.95
C ILE A 4 -28.33 -7.24 -30.69
N PHE A 5 -29.48 -6.70 -30.37
CA PHE A 5 -29.69 -5.91 -29.15
C PHE A 5 -29.58 -6.75 -27.88
N PHE A 6 -30.02 -8.03 -27.98
CA PHE A 6 -29.89 -8.97 -26.85
C PHE A 6 -28.46 -9.43 -26.63
N LEU A 7 -27.66 -9.53 -27.69
CA LEU A 7 -26.23 -9.86 -27.62
C LEU A 7 -25.40 -8.72 -27.01
N LEU A 8 -25.81 -7.49 -27.29
CA LEU A 8 -25.12 -6.30 -26.71
C LEU A 8 -25.35 -6.18 -25.19
N PHE A 9 -26.50 -6.66 -24.72
CA PHE A 9 -26.85 -6.60 -23.29
C PHE A 9 -26.05 -7.61 -22.44
N LEU A 10 -25.56 -8.68 -23.06
CA LEU A 10 -24.75 -9.71 -22.39
C LEU A 10 -23.31 -9.23 -22.04
N PHE A 11 -22.83 -8.16 -22.71
CA PHE A 11 -21.50 -7.62 -22.43
C PHE A 11 -21.44 -6.74 -21.17
N PHE A 12 -22.56 -6.33 -20.62
CA PHE A 12 -22.61 -5.46 -19.44
C PHE A 12 -22.64 -6.20 -18.11
N THR A 13 -22.74 -7.53 -18.11
CA THR A 13 -22.85 -8.30 -16.88
C THR A 13 -21.53 -8.87 -16.36
N SER A 14 -20.41 -8.58 -17.03
CA SER A 14 -19.13 -9.15 -16.70
C SER A 14 -18.15 -8.12 -16.08
N CYS A 15 -18.47 -7.58 -14.94
CA CYS A 15 -17.46 -6.95 -14.07
C CYS A 15 -17.95 -6.90 -12.62
N ASN A 16 -18.15 -8.06 -12.02
CA ASN A 16 -18.21 -8.15 -10.58
C ASN A 16 -17.06 -9.06 -10.11
N ASN A 17 -15.84 -8.58 -10.32
CA ASN A 17 -14.67 -9.17 -9.69
C ASN A 17 -14.63 -8.73 -8.23
N ASN A 18 -15.41 -9.37 -7.39
CA ASN A 18 -15.06 -9.53 -6.00
C ASN A 18 -13.84 -10.45 -5.96
N SER A 19 -12.68 -9.90 -6.27
CA SER A 19 -11.43 -10.59 -6.03
C SER A 19 -11.29 -10.69 -4.52
N LYS A 20 -11.59 -11.87 -3.97
CA LYS A 20 -11.21 -12.17 -2.59
C LYS A 20 -9.70 -11.99 -2.52
N ILE A 21 -9.28 -11.09 -1.65
CA ILE A 21 -7.87 -10.91 -1.36
C ILE A 21 -7.43 -12.21 -0.70
N ASP A 22 -6.45 -12.88 -1.32
CA ASP A 22 -5.89 -14.13 -0.83
C ASP A 22 -5.18 -13.90 0.51
N ASP A 23 -5.14 -14.90 1.38
CA ASP A 23 -4.44 -14.81 2.69
C ASP A 23 -2.95 -14.52 2.55
N ASP A 24 -2.35 -14.83 1.41
CA ASP A 24 -0.95 -14.50 1.09
C ASP A 24 -0.74 -13.02 0.71
N ILE A 25 -1.80 -12.25 0.57
CA ILE A 25 -1.75 -10.84 0.20
C ILE A 25 -2.06 -9.99 1.43
N MET A 26 -1.25 -8.97 1.66
CA MET A 26 -1.48 -7.99 2.72
C MET A 26 -2.81 -7.28 2.50
N THR A 27 -3.55 -7.00 3.57
CA THR A 27 -4.75 -6.16 3.49
C THR A 27 -4.38 -4.72 3.14
N ILE A 28 -5.37 -3.93 2.72
CA ILE A 28 -5.16 -2.50 2.45
C ILE A 28 -4.59 -1.79 3.69
N ASP A 29 -5.12 -2.07 4.87
CA ASP A 29 -4.65 -1.47 6.12
C ASP A 29 -3.21 -1.89 6.45
N GLU A 30 -2.86 -3.15 6.26
CA GLU A 30 -1.47 -3.62 6.41
C GLU A 30 -0.51 -2.95 5.42
N MET A 31 -0.94 -2.77 4.17
CA MET A 31 -0.16 -2.05 3.17
C MET A 31 0.04 -0.58 3.54
N ILE A 32 -1.00 0.09 4.03
CA ILE A 32 -0.91 1.49 4.50
C ILE A 32 0.11 1.61 5.63
N GLU A 33 0.00 0.77 6.66
CA GLU A 33 0.91 0.80 7.81
C GLU A 33 2.35 0.52 7.41
N PHE A 34 2.57 -0.48 6.59
CA PHE A 34 3.90 -0.86 6.12
C PHE A 34 4.54 0.23 5.26
N LEU A 35 3.84 0.73 4.24
CA LEU A 35 4.36 1.75 3.34
C LEU A 35 4.53 3.10 4.04
N PHE A 36 3.69 3.42 5.01
CA PHE A 36 3.87 4.60 5.84
C PHE A 36 5.19 4.55 6.60
N ASP A 37 5.50 3.43 7.24
CA ASP A 37 6.77 3.24 7.94
C ASP A 37 7.97 3.29 6.98
N VAL A 38 7.86 2.71 5.79
CA VAL A 38 8.89 2.80 4.74
C VAL A 38 9.15 4.25 4.34
N ASN A 39 8.10 5.04 4.15
CA ASN A 39 8.22 6.45 3.79
C ASN A 39 8.88 7.28 4.91
N LEU A 40 8.51 7.03 6.17
CA LEU A 40 9.14 7.68 7.32
C LEU A 40 10.64 7.41 7.38
N ILE A 41 11.04 6.16 7.16
CA ILE A 41 12.44 5.74 7.16
C ILE A 41 13.20 6.38 6.01
N ASN A 42 12.62 6.39 4.81
CA ASN A 42 13.23 7.00 3.63
C ASN A 42 13.41 8.51 3.82
N THR A 43 12.45 9.19 4.41
CA THR A 43 12.53 10.62 4.73
C THR A 43 13.63 10.88 5.76
N SER A 44 13.72 10.07 6.81
CA SER A 44 14.76 10.25 7.85
C SER A 44 16.17 10.00 7.35
N ARG A 45 16.36 9.22 6.28
CA ARG A 45 17.67 8.99 5.66
C ARG A 45 18.28 10.25 5.03
N GLY A 46 17.45 11.17 4.58
CA GLY A 46 17.92 12.44 4.02
C GLY A 46 18.60 13.35 5.06
N PHE A 47 18.39 13.08 6.34
CA PHE A 47 18.92 13.88 7.45
C PHE A 47 20.12 13.26 8.17
N THR A 48 20.50 12.02 7.84
CA THR A 48 21.59 11.33 8.52
C THR A 48 22.68 10.91 7.54
N ASN A 49 23.91 11.37 7.82
CA ASN A 49 25.13 10.98 7.09
C ASN A 49 25.64 9.58 7.45
N ILE A 50 24.77 8.66 7.79
CA ILE A 50 25.15 7.30 8.18
C ILE A 50 25.46 6.47 6.94
N SER A 51 26.59 5.81 6.96
CA SER A 51 27.13 4.95 5.90
C SER A 51 26.06 4.04 5.29
N LYS A 52 25.88 4.18 3.99
CA LYS A 52 24.73 3.65 3.23
C LYS A 52 24.58 2.12 3.22
N ASN A 53 25.63 1.36 3.49
CA ASN A 53 25.63 -0.06 3.12
C ASN A 53 25.11 -1.02 4.19
N ASN A 54 25.29 -0.72 5.49
CA ASN A 54 24.83 -1.63 6.56
C ASN A 54 23.45 -1.25 7.14
N TYR A 55 23.03 -0.03 6.91
CA TYR A 55 21.80 0.48 7.47
C TYR A 55 20.53 -0.02 6.73
N PHE A 56 20.69 -0.29 5.46
CA PHE A 56 19.58 -0.81 4.62
C PHE A 56 19.11 -2.19 5.08
N LEU A 57 20.03 -3.11 5.29
CA LEU A 57 19.74 -4.50 5.67
C LEU A 57 19.08 -4.60 7.05
N ILE A 58 19.58 -3.84 8.01
CA ILE A 58 19.06 -3.87 9.38
C ILE A 58 17.66 -3.31 9.48
N ARG A 59 17.38 -2.22 8.79
CA ARG A 59 16.05 -1.58 8.82
C ARG A 59 14.99 -2.38 8.10
N ASP A 60 15.29 -2.92 6.94
CA ASP A 60 14.32 -3.68 6.16
C ASP A 60 13.93 -4.95 6.92
N THR A 61 14.88 -5.62 7.55
CA THR A 61 14.61 -6.78 8.41
C THR A 61 13.77 -6.40 9.62
N MET A 62 14.02 -5.26 10.26
CA MET A 62 13.23 -4.79 11.39
C MET A 62 11.80 -4.43 10.99
N LEU A 63 11.61 -3.83 9.81
CA LEU A 63 10.28 -3.52 9.28
C LEU A 63 9.46 -4.77 9.03
N PHE A 64 10.04 -5.76 8.40
CA PHE A 64 9.35 -7.03 8.16
C PHE A 64 8.97 -7.73 9.45
N LYS A 65 9.85 -7.71 10.47
CA LYS A 65 9.53 -8.24 11.80
C LYS A 65 8.42 -7.46 12.49
N LYS A 66 8.48 -6.14 12.45
CA LYS A 66 7.46 -5.27 13.06
C LYS A 66 6.07 -5.55 12.52
N HIS A 67 5.95 -5.77 11.23
CA HIS A 67 4.68 -6.01 10.55
C HIS A 67 4.33 -7.50 10.43
N GLU A 68 5.17 -8.38 10.97
CA GLU A 68 4.97 -9.84 10.91
C GLU A 68 4.77 -10.39 9.49
N ILE A 69 5.51 -9.83 8.55
CA ILE A 69 5.49 -10.24 7.14
C ILE A 69 6.90 -10.61 6.68
N ASP A 70 6.99 -11.40 5.61
CA ASP A 70 8.23 -11.66 4.90
C ASP A 70 8.33 -10.85 3.60
N CYS A 71 9.52 -10.81 3.02
CA CYS A 71 9.76 -10.11 1.76
C CYS A 71 8.86 -10.64 0.63
N LEU A 72 8.64 -11.95 0.57
CA LEU A 72 7.83 -12.58 -0.46
C LEU A 72 6.36 -12.14 -0.37
N LYS A 73 5.79 -12.07 0.83
CA LYS A 73 4.42 -11.59 1.04
C LYS A 73 4.27 -10.14 0.58
N PHE A 74 5.23 -9.29 0.88
CA PHE A 74 5.24 -7.90 0.42
C PHE A 74 5.33 -7.80 -1.11
N VAL A 75 6.23 -8.56 -1.74
CA VAL A 75 6.39 -8.55 -3.21
C VAL A 75 5.11 -9.00 -3.91
N LYS A 76 4.48 -10.07 -3.43
CA LYS A 76 3.20 -10.55 -3.96
C LYS A 76 2.09 -9.50 -3.79
N SER A 77 2.02 -8.87 -2.62
CA SER A 77 1.04 -7.85 -2.32
C SER A 77 1.22 -6.61 -3.21
N ASN A 78 2.44 -6.14 -3.35
CA ASN A 78 2.75 -5.02 -4.22
C ASN A 78 2.41 -5.30 -5.69
N ASP A 79 2.71 -6.50 -6.18
CA ASP A 79 2.32 -6.92 -7.53
C ASP A 79 0.79 -6.95 -7.70
N PHE A 80 0.08 -7.51 -6.73
CA PHE A 80 -1.39 -7.56 -6.74
C PHE A 80 -2.00 -6.15 -6.79
N TYR A 81 -1.59 -5.24 -5.92
CA TYR A 81 -2.14 -3.88 -5.87
C TYR A 81 -1.71 -3.04 -7.07
N SER A 82 -0.51 -3.24 -7.62
CA SER A 82 -0.06 -2.54 -8.83
C SER A 82 -0.93 -2.87 -10.05
N ARG A 83 -1.56 -4.04 -10.07
CA ARG A 83 -2.50 -4.45 -11.11
C ARG A 83 -3.94 -3.99 -10.86
N ASN A 84 -4.23 -3.45 -9.68
CA ASN A 84 -5.55 -2.98 -9.26
C ASN A 84 -5.50 -1.49 -8.88
N PRO A 85 -5.51 -0.57 -9.87
CA PRO A 85 -5.30 0.86 -9.61
C PRO A 85 -6.28 1.46 -8.60
N ARG A 86 -7.52 1.01 -8.58
CA ARG A 86 -8.53 1.51 -7.62
C ARG A 86 -8.18 1.19 -6.17
N LEU A 87 -7.65 -0.01 -5.93
CA LEU A 87 -7.20 -0.41 -4.59
C LEU A 87 -5.89 0.29 -4.22
N TYR A 88 -5.02 0.48 -5.18
CA TYR A 88 -3.75 1.18 -4.98
C TYR A 88 -3.96 2.64 -4.57
N ILE A 89 -4.93 3.32 -5.19
CA ILE A 89 -5.35 4.69 -4.81
C ILE A 89 -5.82 4.73 -3.35
N LYS A 90 -6.60 3.76 -2.90
CA LYS A 90 -7.04 3.67 -1.49
C LYS A 90 -5.86 3.56 -0.52
N ILE A 91 -4.83 2.82 -0.88
CA ILE A 91 -3.60 2.73 -0.09
C ILE A 91 -2.92 4.10 0.01
N TYR A 92 -2.73 4.79 -1.10
CA TYR A 92 -2.15 6.14 -1.10
C TYR A 92 -2.97 7.15 -0.31
N GLU A 93 -4.28 7.14 -0.46
CA GLU A 93 -5.18 7.99 0.33
C GLU A 93 -5.04 7.73 1.84
N GLY A 94 -4.90 6.46 2.24
CA GLY A 94 -4.67 6.08 3.62
C GLY A 94 -3.33 6.58 4.16
N ILE A 95 -2.28 6.51 3.36
CA ILE A 95 -0.94 7.04 3.71
C ILE A 95 -1.00 8.56 3.88
N ASP A 96 -1.64 9.26 2.95
CA ASP A 96 -1.81 10.72 3.02
C ASP A 96 -2.60 11.14 4.26
N ALA A 97 -3.66 10.42 4.60
CA ALA A 97 -4.47 10.68 5.80
C ALA A 97 -3.63 10.54 7.09
N LYS A 98 -2.79 9.50 7.18
CA LYS A 98 -1.88 9.32 8.33
C LYS A 98 -0.83 10.42 8.41
N THR A 99 -0.27 10.80 7.29
CA THR A 99 0.74 11.87 7.20
C THR A 99 0.13 13.20 7.64
N SER A 100 -1.03 13.54 7.13
CA SER A 100 -1.76 14.77 7.52
C SER A 100 -2.09 14.81 9.00
N ALA A 101 -2.55 13.70 9.57
CA ALA A 101 -2.85 13.60 11.00
C ALA A 101 -1.62 13.87 11.88
N ILE A 102 -0.45 13.39 11.47
CA ILE A 102 0.80 13.63 12.19
C ILE A 102 1.24 15.09 12.07
N ILE A 103 1.15 15.68 10.88
CA ILE A 103 1.48 17.09 10.66
C ILE A 103 0.59 17.99 11.52
N ASP A 104 -0.71 17.72 11.57
CA ASP A 104 -1.65 18.47 12.40
C ASP A 104 -1.32 18.36 13.88
N SER A 105 -0.96 17.15 14.35
CA SER A 105 -0.51 16.93 15.73
C SER A 105 0.73 17.75 16.08
N ILE A 106 1.70 17.80 15.18
CA ILE A 106 2.93 18.58 15.38
C ILE A 106 2.64 20.08 15.44
N ASN A 107 1.74 20.57 14.57
CA ASN A 107 1.37 21.97 14.56
C ASN A 107 0.63 22.38 15.83
N ASN A 108 -0.23 21.52 16.36
CA ASN A 108 -0.94 21.76 17.62
C ASN A 108 0.01 21.80 18.84
N ILE A 109 1.11 21.09 18.82
CA ILE A 109 2.13 21.11 19.89
C ILE A 109 2.90 22.45 19.91
N LYS A 110 3.03 23.10 18.74
CA LYS A 110 3.79 24.36 18.62
C LYS A 110 3.01 25.61 19.10
N GLU A 111 1.71 25.48 19.26
CA GLU A 111 0.87 26.53 19.83
C GLU A 111 0.80 26.40 21.36
#